data_7145d79b7c9de305ad2bb9aa13be11d7
#
_entry.id   7145d79b7c9de305ad2bb9aa13be11d7
#
_cell.length_a   1.000
_cell.length_b   1.000
_cell.length_c   1.000
_cell.angle_alpha   90.00
_cell.angle_beta   90.00
_cell.angle_gamma   90.00
#
_symmetry.space_group_name_H-M   'P 1'
#
loop_
_entity.id
_entity.type
_entity.pdbx_description
1 polymer ?
#
loop_
_entity_poly.entity_id
_entity_poly.type
_entity_poly.pdbx_seq_one_letter_code
_entity_poly.pdbx_strand_id
1 'polypeptide(L)'
;GLGITVGFWTWLSWRFIAGVGCAMIWVVVESALVCSGTSRSRGRLLAAYMMVYYVGTVLGQLMVSKLPTDLMSVLPWVTGLALAAILPLLFTRIIGHAEELHETVRIWPMLKLRQARHGVNGCIISGIVLGSLYGLMPLWLNHQGVSDSGIGFWMAVMVSAGILGQ
;
A
#
# COMPACT_ATOMS: atom_id res chain seq x y z
N GLY A 1 -18.30 -5.77 28.56
CA GLY A 1 -18.18 -5.69 27.13
C GLY A 1 -18.61 -4.34 26.61
N LEU A 2 -17.67 -3.42 26.32
CA LEU A 2 -17.93 -2.24 25.55
C LEU A 2 -17.88 -2.65 24.07
N GLY A 3 -18.99 -3.17 23.56
CA GLY A 3 -19.21 -3.30 22.14
C GLY A 3 -19.40 -1.90 21.57
N ILE A 4 -18.32 -1.28 21.13
CA ILE A 4 -18.42 -0.13 20.23
C ILE A 4 -18.94 -0.73 18.92
N THR A 5 -20.24 -0.71 18.75
CA THR A 5 -20.86 -0.93 17.45
C THR A 5 -20.47 0.28 16.58
N VAL A 6 -19.29 0.21 16.01
CA VAL A 6 -18.87 1.17 14.99
C VAL A 6 -19.85 0.98 13.85
N GLY A 7 -20.75 1.92 13.66
CA GLY A 7 -21.73 1.84 12.57
C GLY A 7 -21.00 1.67 11.23
N PHE A 8 -21.60 0.97 10.28
CA PHE A 8 -21.05 0.74 8.93
C PHE A 8 -20.44 2.00 8.30
N TRP A 9 -21.12 3.14 8.42
CA TRP A 9 -20.66 4.43 7.88
C TRP A 9 -19.40 4.95 8.57
N THR A 10 -19.29 4.79 9.87
CA THR A 10 -18.08 5.19 10.63
C THR A 10 -16.90 4.33 10.22
N TRP A 11 -17.09 3.01 10.10
CA TRP A 11 -16.06 2.09 9.64
C TRP A 11 -15.61 2.42 8.21
N LEU A 12 -16.55 2.68 7.31
CA LEU A 12 -16.28 3.07 5.93
C LEU A 12 -15.48 4.38 5.85
N SER A 13 -15.86 5.37 6.66
CA SER A 13 -15.16 6.66 6.72
C SER A 13 -13.71 6.50 7.17
N TRP A 14 -13.47 5.71 8.22
CA TRP A 14 -12.11 5.43 8.68
C TRP A 14 -11.27 4.69 7.61
N ARG A 15 -11.86 3.74 6.91
CA ARG A 15 -11.21 3.03 5.80
C ARG A 15 -10.86 3.98 4.66
N PHE A 16 -11.76 4.89 4.32
CA PHE A 16 -11.51 5.89 3.29
C PHE A 16 -10.36 6.83 3.68
N ILE A 17 -10.38 7.37 4.90
CA ILE A 17 -9.30 8.24 5.41
C ILE A 17 -7.96 7.51 5.40
N ALA A 18 -7.94 6.27 5.88
CA ALA A 18 -6.73 5.46 5.86
C ALA A 18 -6.22 5.21 4.43
N GLY A 19 -7.13 4.92 3.49
CA GLY A 19 -6.79 4.74 2.08
C GLY A 19 -6.18 6.00 1.45
N VAL A 20 -6.76 7.17 1.71
CA VAL A 20 -6.21 8.46 1.27
C VAL A 20 -4.82 8.68 1.87
N GLY A 21 -4.63 8.43 3.18
CA GLY A 21 -3.34 8.55 3.84
C GLY A 21 -2.28 7.64 3.21
N CYS A 22 -2.61 6.38 2.95
CA CYS A 22 -1.71 5.46 2.25
C CYS A 22 -1.35 5.95 0.84
N ALA A 23 -2.33 6.43 0.08
CA ALA A 23 -2.09 6.96 -1.26
C ALA A 23 -1.16 8.17 -1.24
N MET A 24 -1.32 9.08 -0.27
CA MET A 24 -0.42 10.23 -0.09
C MET A 24 1.01 9.80 0.22
N ILE A 25 1.20 8.84 1.13
CA ILE A 25 2.53 8.30 1.46
C ILE A 25 3.16 7.71 0.21
N TRP A 26 2.40 6.94 -0.56
CA TRP A 26 2.88 6.32 -1.78
C TRP A 26 3.38 7.34 -2.79
N VAL A 27 2.57 8.36 -3.08
CA VAL A 27 2.92 9.43 -4.01
C VAL A 27 4.17 10.19 -3.55
N VAL A 28 4.29 10.49 -2.26
CA VAL A 28 5.47 11.19 -1.71
C VAL A 28 6.73 10.36 -1.88
N VAL A 29 6.68 9.06 -1.54
CA VAL A 29 7.83 8.16 -1.67
C VAL A 29 8.25 8.01 -3.14
N GLU A 30 7.31 7.74 -4.05
CA GLU A 30 7.62 7.61 -5.47
C GLU A 30 8.19 8.91 -6.05
N SER A 31 7.60 10.06 -5.70
CA SER A 31 8.10 11.37 -6.13
C SER A 31 9.52 11.62 -5.62
N ALA A 32 9.79 11.32 -4.36
CA ALA A 32 11.14 11.46 -3.78
C ALA A 32 12.16 10.57 -4.50
N LEU A 33 11.79 9.31 -4.81
CA LEU A 33 12.66 8.38 -5.53
C LEU A 33 12.94 8.84 -6.96
N VAL A 34 11.92 9.33 -7.66
CA VAL A 34 12.05 9.87 -9.03
C VAL A 34 12.92 11.11 -9.04
N CYS A 35 12.79 12.01 -8.07
CA CYS A 35 13.61 13.21 -7.97
C CYS A 35 15.06 12.93 -7.54
N SER A 36 15.29 11.88 -6.74
CA SER A 36 16.64 11.53 -6.24
C SER A 36 17.49 10.78 -7.27
N GLY A 37 16.88 10.21 -8.31
CA GLY A 37 17.58 9.40 -9.32
C GLY A 37 17.95 10.16 -10.58
N THR A 38 19.12 9.83 -11.16
CA THR A 38 19.45 10.25 -12.53
C THR A 38 18.52 9.54 -13.54
N SER A 39 18.38 10.07 -14.76
CA SER A 39 17.53 9.46 -15.80
C SER A 39 17.83 7.97 -16.04
N ARG A 40 19.07 7.54 -15.80
CA ARG A 40 19.52 6.16 -15.98
C ARG A 40 19.26 5.27 -14.75
N SER A 41 19.21 5.85 -13.54
CA SER A 41 19.05 5.09 -12.28
C SER A 41 17.62 5.04 -11.77
N ARG A 42 16.74 5.92 -12.24
CA ARG A 42 15.33 6.02 -11.76
C ARG A 42 14.58 4.69 -11.86
N GLY A 43 14.68 4.00 -13.01
CA GLY A 43 14.01 2.71 -13.19
C GLY A 43 14.49 1.64 -12.21
N ARG A 44 15.82 1.57 -11.99
CA ARG A 44 16.38 0.62 -11.01
C ARG A 44 15.98 0.94 -9.58
N LEU A 45 15.91 2.22 -9.23
CA LEU A 45 15.52 2.67 -7.90
C LEU A 45 14.03 2.34 -7.62
N LEU A 46 13.16 2.59 -8.60
CA LEU A 46 11.75 2.24 -8.51
C LEU A 46 11.55 0.72 -8.45
N ALA A 47 12.27 -0.06 -9.26
CA ALA A 47 12.19 -1.52 -9.21
C ALA A 47 12.65 -2.07 -7.84
N ALA A 48 13.76 -1.56 -7.30
CA ALA A 48 14.23 -1.94 -5.97
C ALA A 48 13.19 -1.59 -4.87
N TYR A 49 12.59 -0.42 -4.93
CA TYR A 49 11.52 -0.01 -4.03
C TYR A 49 10.32 -0.95 -4.11
N MET A 50 9.87 -1.28 -5.31
CA MET A 50 8.75 -2.20 -5.50
C MET A 50 9.08 -3.60 -4.99
N MET A 51 10.30 -4.11 -5.21
CA MET A 51 10.73 -5.40 -4.66
C MET A 51 10.67 -5.41 -3.12
N VAL A 52 11.20 -4.37 -2.47
CA VAL A 52 11.15 -4.25 -1.00
C VAL A 52 9.70 -4.20 -0.52
N TYR A 53 8.85 -3.46 -1.21
CA TYR A 53 7.43 -3.39 -0.89
C TYR A 53 6.73 -4.76 -0.97
N TYR A 54 6.93 -5.49 -2.06
CA TYR A 54 6.32 -6.81 -2.23
C TYR A 54 6.86 -7.83 -1.22
N VAL A 55 8.18 -7.84 -0.97
CA VAL A 55 8.77 -8.70 0.06
C VAL A 55 8.18 -8.39 1.43
N GLY A 56 8.09 -7.12 1.80
CA GLY A 56 7.45 -6.70 3.04
C GLY A 56 5.99 -7.14 3.13
N THR A 57 5.25 -7.05 2.04
CA THR A 57 3.85 -7.48 1.99
C THR A 57 3.71 -9.00 2.15
N VAL A 58 4.56 -9.78 1.48
CA VAL A 58 4.59 -11.26 1.62
C VAL A 58 4.91 -11.65 3.07
N LEU A 59 5.93 -11.02 3.67
CA LEU A 59 6.30 -11.28 5.07
C LEU A 59 5.15 -10.91 6.02
N GLY A 60 4.47 -9.79 5.77
CA GLY A 60 3.29 -9.39 6.54
C GLY A 60 2.16 -10.42 6.46
N GLN A 61 1.86 -10.94 5.28
CA GLN A 61 0.84 -11.98 5.09
C GLN A 61 1.22 -13.28 5.82
N LEU A 62 2.48 -13.69 5.71
CA LEU A 62 2.97 -14.88 6.42
C LEU A 62 2.98 -14.70 7.94
N MET A 63 3.29 -13.50 8.42
CA MET A 63 3.23 -13.18 9.83
C MET A 63 1.80 -13.26 10.36
N VAL A 64 0.84 -12.67 9.66
CA VAL A 64 -0.59 -12.74 10.03
C VAL A 64 -1.08 -14.19 10.05
N SER A 65 -0.62 -15.05 9.13
CA SER A 65 -0.99 -16.47 9.10
C SER A 65 -0.52 -17.26 10.33
N LYS A 66 0.45 -16.76 11.08
CA LYS A 66 1.01 -17.39 12.29
C LYS A 66 0.49 -16.78 13.59
N LEU A 67 -0.15 -15.62 13.53
CA LEU A 67 -0.70 -14.96 14.70
C LEU A 67 -2.06 -15.55 15.06
N PRO A 68 -2.45 -15.48 16.36
CA PRO A 68 -3.79 -15.83 16.79
C PRO A 68 -4.83 -15.01 16.01
N THR A 69 -5.98 -15.62 15.72
CA THR A 69 -7.10 -14.98 14.99
C THR A 69 -7.82 -13.91 15.80
N ASP A 70 -7.46 -13.76 17.06
CA ASP A 70 -8.03 -12.74 17.93
C ASP A 70 -7.48 -11.35 17.59
N LEU A 71 -8.37 -10.46 17.20
CA LEU A 71 -8.05 -9.09 16.80
C LEU A 71 -7.29 -8.32 17.90
N MET A 72 -7.64 -8.55 19.16
CA MET A 72 -7.00 -7.87 20.30
C MET A 72 -5.53 -8.27 20.47
N SER A 73 -5.20 -9.50 20.16
CA SER A 73 -3.82 -10.00 20.21
C SER A 73 -2.97 -9.50 19.04
N VAL A 74 -3.57 -9.25 17.87
CA VAL A 74 -2.86 -8.79 16.66
C VAL A 74 -2.62 -7.28 16.69
N LEU A 75 -3.53 -6.52 17.26
CA LEU A 75 -3.49 -5.05 17.25
C LEU A 75 -2.18 -4.46 17.82
N PRO A 76 -1.62 -4.92 18.95
CA PRO A 76 -0.35 -4.41 19.48
C PRO A 76 0.81 -4.64 18.52
N TRP A 77 0.85 -5.78 17.83
CA TRP A 77 1.90 -6.08 16.85
C TRP A 77 1.86 -5.16 15.64
N VAL A 78 0.67 -4.95 15.09
CA VAL A 78 0.48 -4.03 13.96
C VAL A 78 0.84 -2.59 14.36
N THR A 79 0.40 -2.16 15.55
CA THR A 79 0.71 -0.82 16.06
C THR A 79 2.21 -0.67 16.33
N GLY A 80 2.85 -1.68 16.94
CA GLY A 80 4.28 -1.68 17.20
C GLY A 80 5.11 -1.60 15.92
N LEU A 81 4.76 -2.38 14.89
CA LEU A 81 5.42 -2.32 13.57
C LEU A 81 5.21 -0.98 12.88
N ALA A 82 4.01 -0.40 12.97
CA ALA A 82 3.73 0.92 12.41
C ALA A 82 4.55 2.02 13.09
N LEU A 83 4.69 1.97 14.41
CA LEU A 83 5.55 2.89 15.16
C LEU A 83 7.03 2.67 14.84
N ALA A 84 7.47 1.42 14.73
CA ALA A 84 8.85 1.10 14.34
C ALA A 84 9.19 1.63 12.94
N ALA A 85 8.23 1.65 12.02
CA ALA A 85 8.43 2.20 10.68
C ALA A 85 8.69 3.72 10.67
N ILE A 86 8.35 4.43 11.74
CA ILE A 86 8.63 5.87 11.90
C ILE A 86 10.10 6.09 12.27
N LEU A 87 10.74 5.14 12.97
CA LEU A 87 12.12 5.31 13.47
C LEU A 87 13.14 5.69 12.38
N PRO A 88 13.20 4.99 11.23
CA PRO A 88 14.16 5.37 10.19
C PRO A 88 13.87 6.77 9.62
N LEU A 89 12.62 7.23 9.61
CA LEU A 89 12.27 8.57 9.14
C LEU A 89 12.80 9.67 10.06
N LEU A 90 12.90 9.41 11.36
CA LEU A 90 13.46 10.35 12.32
C LEU A 90 14.98 10.54 12.15
N PHE A 91 15.67 9.52 11.63
CA PHE A 91 17.12 9.54 11.42
C PHE A 91 17.52 9.97 10.00
N THR A 92 16.61 9.90 9.03
CA THR A 92 16.86 10.36 7.67
C THR A 92 16.55 11.85 7.56
N ARG A 93 17.59 12.67 7.37
CA ARG A 93 17.39 14.04 6.90
C ARG A 93 16.92 13.95 5.44
N ILE A 94 15.65 14.23 5.22
CA ILE A 94 15.14 14.45 3.87
C ILE A 94 15.75 15.76 3.42
N ILE A 95 16.89 15.68 2.73
CA ILE A 95 17.47 16.84 2.03
C ILE A 95 16.56 17.06 0.82
N GLY A 96 15.48 17.78 1.06
CA GLY A 96 14.63 18.25 0.00
C GLY A 96 15.42 19.25 -0.84
N HIS A 97 15.75 18.92 -2.07
CA HIS A 97 16.04 19.91 -3.09
C HIS A 97 14.70 20.59 -3.44
N ALA A 98 14.20 21.36 -2.49
CA ALA A 98 12.91 22.08 -2.59
C ALA A 98 13.05 23.36 -3.45
N GLU A 99 14.22 23.60 -4.05
CA GLU A 99 14.48 24.86 -4.73
C GLU A 99 13.98 24.97 -6.16
N GLU A 100 13.49 23.88 -6.78
CA GLU A 100 13.09 23.95 -8.20
C GLU A 100 11.60 23.68 -8.49
N LEU A 101 10.75 23.50 -7.49
CA LEU A 101 9.32 23.20 -7.70
C LEU A 101 8.40 24.37 -7.33
N HIS A 102 8.73 25.60 -7.77
CA HIS A 102 7.81 26.73 -7.63
C HIS A 102 6.88 26.91 -8.85
N GLU A 103 6.90 26.03 -9.83
CA GLU A 103 5.80 25.97 -10.77
C GLU A 103 4.62 25.25 -10.14
N THR A 104 3.60 26.02 -9.80
CA THR A 104 2.29 25.47 -9.42
C THR A 104 1.73 24.66 -10.59
N VAL A 105 2.03 23.37 -10.61
CA VAL A 105 1.54 22.46 -11.63
C VAL A 105 0.02 22.41 -11.51
N ARG A 106 -0.67 23.04 -12.43
CA ARG A 106 -2.13 22.98 -12.51
C ARG A 106 -2.51 21.57 -12.97
N ILE A 107 -3.05 20.77 -12.06
CA ILE A 107 -3.45 19.37 -12.30
C ILE A 107 -4.49 19.29 -13.43
N TRP A 108 -5.39 20.24 -13.51
CA TRP A 108 -6.50 20.22 -14.47
C TRP A 108 -6.08 20.24 -15.94
N PRO A 109 -5.10 21.06 -16.39
CA PRO A 109 -4.58 20.97 -17.75
C PRO A 109 -3.88 19.65 -18.05
N MET A 110 -3.19 19.05 -17.07
CA MET A 110 -2.50 17.76 -17.25
C MET A 110 -3.49 16.62 -17.49
N LEU A 111 -4.61 16.60 -16.79
CA LEU A 111 -5.67 15.59 -16.98
C LEU A 111 -6.33 15.69 -18.38
N LYS A 112 -6.21 16.81 -19.08
CA LYS A 112 -6.70 16.96 -20.45
C LYS A 112 -5.76 16.32 -21.48
N LEU A 113 -4.51 16.07 -21.14
CA LEU A 113 -3.58 15.39 -22.03
C LEU A 113 -4.01 13.94 -22.24
N ARG A 114 -4.08 13.52 -23.51
CA ARG A 114 -4.53 12.15 -23.87
C ARG A 114 -3.70 11.07 -23.18
N GLN A 115 -2.39 11.28 -23.07
CA GLN A 115 -1.48 10.35 -22.41
C GLN A 115 -1.76 10.24 -20.90
N ALA A 116 -2.00 11.36 -20.21
CA ALA A 116 -2.34 11.34 -18.79
C ALA A 116 -3.66 10.63 -18.52
N ARG A 117 -4.66 10.80 -19.40
CA ARG A 117 -5.95 10.10 -19.28
C ARG A 117 -5.82 8.58 -19.37
N HIS A 118 -4.97 8.06 -20.25
CA HIS A 118 -4.71 6.62 -20.30
C HIS A 118 -4.07 6.10 -19.01
N GLY A 119 -3.11 6.85 -18.44
CA GLY A 119 -2.51 6.51 -17.15
C GLY A 119 -3.54 6.51 -16.02
N VAL A 120 -4.36 7.56 -15.92
CA VAL A 120 -5.41 7.66 -14.88
C VAL A 120 -6.43 6.53 -15.02
N ASN A 121 -6.89 6.22 -16.23
CA ASN A 121 -7.81 5.12 -16.45
C ASN A 121 -7.19 3.77 -16.07
N GLY A 122 -5.91 3.55 -16.42
CA GLY A 122 -5.16 2.37 -16.02
C GLY A 122 -5.09 2.22 -14.50
N CYS A 123 -4.78 3.31 -13.78
CA CYS A 123 -4.75 3.30 -12.31
C CYS A 123 -6.13 3.01 -11.70
N ILE A 124 -7.21 3.57 -12.25
CA ILE A 124 -8.56 3.30 -11.76
C ILE A 124 -8.92 1.83 -11.94
N ILE A 125 -8.70 1.27 -13.12
CA ILE A 125 -9.00 -0.13 -13.42
C ILE A 125 -8.15 -1.05 -12.52
N SER A 126 -6.84 -0.80 -12.43
CA SER A 126 -5.94 -1.57 -11.57
C SER A 126 -6.36 -1.49 -10.10
N GLY A 127 -6.77 -0.30 -9.63
CA GLY A 127 -7.25 -0.11 -8.26
C GLY A 127 -8.52 -0.91 -7.97
N ILE A 128 -9.48 -0.95 -8.90
CA ILE A 128 -10.71 -1.75 -8.77
C ILE A 128 -10.36 -3.24 -8.72
N VAL A 129 -9.51 -3.71 -9.63
CA VAL A 129 -9.11 -5.13 -9.71
C VAL A 129 -8.36 -5.55 -8.44
N LEU A 130 -7.34 -4.79 -8.04
CA LEU A 130 -6.56 -5.10 -6.84
C LEU A 130 -7.40 -4.99 -5.57
N GLY A 131 -8.24 -3.96 -5.46
CA GLY A 131 -9.15 -3.80 -4.32
C GLY A 131 -10.12 -4.96 -4.20
N SER A 132 -10.66 -5.44 -5.31
CA SER A 132 -11.53 -6.62 -5.35
C SER A 132 -10.78 -7.88 -4.94
N LEU A 133 -9.58 -8.10 -5.47
CA LEU A 133 -8.77 -9.26 -5.12
C LEU A 133 -8.39 -9.26 -3.64
N TYR A 134 -7.85 -8.17 -3.11
CA TYR A 134 -7.47 -8.09 -1.71
C TYR A 134 -8.67 -8.11 -0.74
N GLY A 135 -9.81 -7.61 -1.16
CA GLY A 135 -11.01 -7.59 -0.33
C GLY A 135 -11.82 -8.88 -0.37
N LEU A 136 -12.02 -9.44 -1.56
CA LEU A 136 -12.93 -10.57 -1.76
C LEU A 136 -12.24 -11.95 -1.68
N MET A 137 -10.97 -12.04 -2.06
CA MET A 137 -10.25 -13.31 -2.06
C MET A 137 -10.15 -13.97 -0.68
N PRO A 138 -9.77 -13.25 0.40
CA PRO A 138 -9.78 -13.82 1.73
C PRO A 138 -11.17 -14.30 2.15
N LEU A 139 -12.20 -13.52 1.84
CA LEU A 139 -13.57 -13.85 2.17
C LEU A 139 -14.04 -15.11 1.42
N TRP A 140 -13.71 -15.21 0.14
CA TRP A 140 -14.02 -16.39 -0.68
C TRP A 140 -13.31 -17.65 -0.17
N LEU A 141 -12.01 -17.55 0.15
CA LEU A 141 -11.23 -18.65 0.73
C LEU A 141 -11.83 -19.12 2.07
N ASN A 142 -12.22 -18.18 2.92
CA ASN A 142 -12.89 -18.50 4.18
C ASN A 142 -14.23 -19.25 3.94
N HIS A 143 -15.00 -18.81 2.96
CA HIS A 143 -16.25 -19.48 2.59
C HIS A 143 -16.02 -20.90 2.02
N GLN A 144 -14.86 -21.17 1.42
CA GLN A 144 -14.45 -22.51 0.99
C GLN A 144 -13.90 -23.38 2.13
N GLY A 145 -13.93 -22.90 3.37
CA GLY A 145 -13.47 -23.65 4.54
C GLY A 145 -11.94 -23.68 4.70
N VAL A 146 -11.21 -22.80 3.99
CA VAL A 146 -9.77 -22.67 4.17
C VAL A 146 -9.49 -22.04 5.53
N SER A 147 -8.57 -22.62 6.31
CA SER A 147 -8.17 -22.09 7.60
C SER A 147 -7.52 -20.71 7.49
N ASP A 148 -7.57 -19.91 8.54
CA ASP A 148 -7.01 -18.55 8.55
C ASP A 148 -5.51 -18.53 8.20
N SER A 149 -4.74 -19.53 8.66
CA SER A 149 -3.34 -19.71 8.26
C SER A 149 -3.19 -20.03 6.77
N GLY A 150 -4.11 -20.81 6.20
CA GLY A 150 -4.16 -21.10 4.78
C GLY A 150 -4.49 -19.86 3.95
N ILE A 151 -5.40 -19.02 4.41
CA ILE A 151 -5.76 -17.76 3.74
C ILE A 151 -4.52 -16.86 3.64
N GLY A 152 -3.78 -16.66 4.74
CA GLY A 152 -2.55 -15.88 4.75
C GLY A 152 -1.50 -16.43 3.78
N PHE A 153 -1.35 -17.75 3.70
CA PHE A 153 -0.45 -18.40 2.76
C PHE A 153 -0.85 -18.14 1.30
N TRP A 154 -2.10 -18.35 0.94
CA TRP A 154 -2.59 -18.13 -0.42
C TRP A 154 -2.49 -16.65 -0.83
N MET A 155 -2.75 -15.74 0.08
CA MET A 155 -2.54 -14.30 -0.15
C MET A 155 -1.07 -13.97 -0.38
N ALA A 156 -0.15 -14.60 0.36
CA ALA A 156 1.28 -14.44 0.15
C ALA A 156 1.71 -14.97 -1.24
N VAL A 157 1.19 -16.11 -1.67
CA VAL A 157 1.43 -16.67 -3.02
C VAL A 157 0.95 -15.70 -4.11
N MET A 158 -0.24 -15.14 -3.95
CA MET A 158 -0.80 -14.17 -4.89
C MET A 158 0.10 -12.92 -5.01
N VAL A 159 0.57 -12.37 -3.89
CA VAL A 159 1.46 -11.20 -3.88
C VAL A 159 2.83 -11.55 -4.48
N SER A 160 3.34 -12.77 -4.22
CA SER A 160 4.61 -13.23 -4.78
C SER A 160 4.61 -13.29 -6.31
N ALA A 161 3.47 -13.55 -6.92
CA ALA A 161 3.32 -13.48 -8.37
C ALA A 161 3.59 -12.05 -8.91
N GLY A 162 3.29 -11.02 -8.14
CA GLY A 162 3.64 -9.64 -8.46
C GLY A 162 5.14 -9.39 -8.53
N ILE A 163 5.94 -10.10 -7.73
CA ILE A 163 7.41 -10.00 -7.75
C ILE A 163 7.97 -10.54 -9.08
N LEU A 164 7.36 -11.62 -9.60
CA LEU A 164 7.79 -12.23 -10.86
C LEU A 164 7.44 -11.37 -12.09
N GLY A 165 6.46 -10.49 -11.95
CA GLY A 165 6.01 -9.59 -13.02
C GLY A 165 6.79 -8.26 -13.09
N GLN A 166 7.67 -7.99 -12.11
CA GLN A 166 8.49 -6.77 -12.05
C GLN A 166 9.85 -6.98 -12.74
#